data_a311d08a9ecc021e2102d096a40cf1b6
#
_entry.id   a311d08a9ecc021e2102d096a40cf1b6
#
_cell.length_a   1.000
_cell.length_b   1.000
_cell.length_c   1.000
_cell.angle_alpha   90.00
_cell.angle_beta   90.00
_cell.angle_gamma   90.00
#
_symmetry.space_group_name_H-M   'P 1'
#
loop_
_entity.id
_entity.type
_entity.pdbx_description
1 polymer ?
#
loop_
_entity_poly.entity_id
_entity_poly.type
_entity_poly.pdbx_seq_one_letter_code
_entity_poly.pdbx_strand_id
1 'polypeptide(L)'
;MASIVETATQAPILGARIRQRRRELGISQIELARQIGISPSYMNLIEWNKRPIAGNLLRRIAETLRLTVDQLDGASERRLMEALLELAGQPSLQPLGIEENHTGEFIGRFPGWARGIAALARSEREATDRARTLSDRLSNDPFLGEAVHRMLTRIAAIRSAVEILTDYDDLPADRRERFFQIVREESNVLSDAGQALATYLDKADEADRILTPVDEVEALFDRRDNRFEEIEAAAEPLSALLSDLHPAARRVRASELVDERLMHTIETVMATSAELKTSAAQARARLALVDYAVGAVLMPMNVFAAQSAALRYDMEALAGAFSADVETICRRLTALPDGDGIPAFGYLRANAAGTIIEMFGLRGLAMPRYAAACPLWVLYRAQQSPEAVFRQRALFPSGVRFVFVARARHSGPSGFGRPRHYLTDMVTMTEEDSYYTVYAPDPAALVEEVGPSCRLCPRHNCEHRADDPLAG
;
A
#
# COMPACT_ATOMS: atom_id res chain seq x y z
N MET A 1 55.59 -30.68 8.64
CA MET A 1 55.98 -29.82 7.52
C MET A 1 54.74 -29.05 7.14
N ALA A 2 54.60 -27.85 7.68
CA ALA A 2 53.46 -26.97 7.44
C ALA A 2 53.67 -26.25 6.10
N SER A 3 52.75 -26.48 5.20
CA SER A 3 52.66 -25.80 3.91
C SER A 3 52.27 -24.35 4.14
N ILE A 4 53.16 -23.45 3.79
CA ILE A 4 52.91 -22.01 3.67
C ILE A 4 52.03 -21.83 2.45
N VAL A 5 50.75 -21.56 2.68
CA VAL A 5 49.84 -21.09 1.62
C VAL A 5 50.28 -19.64 1.33
N GLU A 6 50.85 -19.46 0.16
CA GLU A 6 51.17 -18.17 -0.43
C GLU A 6 49.97 -17.25 -0.44
N THR A 7 50.01 -16.19 0.35
CA THR A 7 49.20 -15.00 0.20
C THR A 7 49.66 -14.22 -1.04
N ALA A 8 49.27 -14.72 -2.21
CA ALA A 8 49.56 -14.08 -3.47
C ALA A 8 48.52 -12.97 -3.77
N THR A 9 49.05 -11.77 -3.87
CA THR A 9 48.65 -10.72 -4.80
C THR A 9 47.38 -9.92 -4.52
N GLN A 10 47.37 -9.14 -3.44
CA GLN A 10 46.34 -8.08 -3.24
C GLN A 10 46.87 -6.63 -3.37
N ALA A 11 48.09 -6.41 -3.89
CA ALA A 11 48.76 -5.12 -3.81
C ALA A 11 48.74 -4.17 -5.04
N PRO A 12 48.32 -4.52 -6.28
CA PRO A 12 48.52 -3.58 -7.39
C PRO A 12 47.42 -2.55 -7.64
N ILE A 13 46.30 -2.62 -6.95
CA ILE A 13 45.08 -1.85 -7.35
C ILE A 13 45.08 -0.44 -6.74
N LEU A 14 45.41 -0.27 -5.48
CA LEU A 14 45.23 0.97 -4.73
C LEU A 14 46.05 2.14 -5.28
N GLY A 15 47.36 1.96 -5.45
CA GLY A 15 48.23 3.00 -5.98
C GLY A 15 47.94 3.36 -7.44
N ALA A 16 47.58 2.38 -8.28
CA ALA A 16 47.16 2.62 -9.65
C ALA A 16 45.89 3.47 -9.71
N ARG A 17 44.90 3.24 -8.83
CA ARG A 17 43.67 4.02 -8.71
C ARG A 17 43.93 5.46 -8.26
N ILE A 18 44.76 5.62 -7.25
CA ILE A 18 45.18 6.96 -6.78
C ILE A 18 45.76 7.73 -7.98
N ARG A 19 46.66 7.11 -8.74
CA ARG A 19 47.30 7.71 -9.91
C ARG A 19 46.28 8.05 -10.99
N GLN A 20 45.41 7.11 -11.33
CA GLN A 20 44.36 7.31 -12.34
C GLN A 20 43.45 8.47 -11.95
N ARG A 21 42.89 8.46 -10.73
CA ARG A 21 41.95 9.50 -10.28
C ARG A 21 42.61 10.86 -10.17
N ARG A 22 43.83 10.91 -9.71
CA ARG A 22 44.62 12.15 -9.69
C ARG A 22 44.75 12.75 -11.11
N ARG A 23 45.05 11.91 -12.12
CA ARG A 23 45.16 12.33 -13.53
C ARG A 23 43.81 12.82 -14.07
N GLU A 24 42.74 12.13 -13.79
CA GLU A 24 41.36 12.54 -14.16
C GLU A 24 41.02 13.93 -13.61
N LEU A 25 41.47 14.22 -12.40
CA LEU A 25 41.27 15.52 -11.76
C LEU A 25 42.32 16.58 -12.22
N GLY A 26 43.26 16.23 -13.08
CA GLY A 26 44.29 17.16 -13.56
C GLY A 26 45.33 17.58 -12.49
N ILE A 27 45.38 16.87 -11.33
CA ILE A 27 46.26 17.21 -10.22
C ILE A 27 47.67 16.59 -10.43
N SER A 28 48.72 17.40 -10.23
CA SER A 28 50.09 16.86 -10.28
C SER A 28 50.40 16.01 -9.03
N GLN A 29 51.38 15.09 -9.13
CA GLN A 29 51.77 14.26 -7.98
C GLN A 29 52.32 15.11 -6.83
N ILE A 30 53.04 16.19 -7.16
CA ILE A 30 53.58 17.15 -6.17
C ILE A 30 52.44 17.90 -5.47
N GLU A 31 51.45 18.31 -6.22
CA GLU A 31 50.31 19.05 -5.69
C GLU A 31 49.44 18.15 -4.77
N LEU A 32 49.17 16.90 -5.17
CA LEU A 32 48.46 15.95 -4.31
C LEU A 32 49.23 15.68 -3.01
N ALA A 33 50.57 15.45 -3.10
CA ALA A 33 51.42 15.23 -1.95
C ALA A 33 51.39 16.43 -0.98
N ARG A 34 51.40 17.65 -1.49
CA ARG A 34 51.30 18.89 -0.71
C ARG A 34 49.95 19.00 0.01
N GLN A 35 48.85 18.73 -0.69
CA GLN A 35 47.49 18.84 -0.12
C GLN A 35 47.26 17.84 1.02
N ILE A 36 47.83 16.64 0.92
CA ILE A 36 47.71 15.61 1.96
C ILE A 36 48.87 15.64 2.97
N GLY A 37 49.83 16.56 2.84
CA GLY A 37 50.89 16.80 3.81
C GLY A 37 51.95 15.68 3.88
N ILE A 38 52.37 15.10 2.72
CA ILE A 38 53.45 14.11 2.62
C ILE A 38 54.46 14.55 1.57
N SER A 39 55.64 13.91 1.57
CA SER A 39 56.64 14.21 0.54
C SER A 39 56.22 13.66 -0.84
N PRO A 40 56.61 14.34 -1.96
CA PRO A 40 56.38 13.84 -3.31
C PRO A 40 56.98 12.44 -3.54
N SER A 41 58.16 12.17 -2.98
CA SER A 41 58.78 10.85 -3.05
C SER A 41 57.95 9.77 -2.33
N TYR A 42 57.34 10.09 -1.22
CA TYR A 42 56.45 9.15 -0.52
C TYR A 42 55.17 8.91 -1.29
N MET A 43 54.57 9.94 -1.91
CA MET A 43 53.42 9.79 -2.81
C MET A 43 53.75 8.92 -4.01
N ASN A 44 54.95 9.05 -4.60
CA ASN A 44 55.39 8.19 -5.68
C ASN A 44 55.47 6.72 -5.27
N LEU A 45 56.01 6.41 -4.08
CA LEU A 45 56.05 5.05 -3.55
C LEU A 45 54.64 4.47 -3.34
N ILE A 46 53.68 5.29 -2.92
CA ILE A 46 52.26 4.90 -2.77
C ILE A 46 51.64 4.57 -4.14
N GLU A 47 51.78 5.46 -5.12
CA GLU A 47 51.22 5.26 -6.48
C GLU A 47 51.82 4.06 -7.21
N TRP A 48 53.05 3.63 -6.84
CA TRP A 48 53.69 2.43 -7.35
C TRP A 48 53.49 1.18 -6.46
N ASN A 49 52.59 1.28 -5.44
CA ASN A 49 52.31 0.20 -4.48
C ASN A 49 53.56 -0.32 -3.71
N LYS A 50 54.62 0.49 -3.64
CA LYS A 50 55.85 0.15 -2.90
C LYS A 50 55.77 0.48 -1.42
N ARG A 51 54.71 1.18 -1.00
CA ARG A 51 54.38 1.47 0.41
C ARG A 51 52.90 1.29 0.64
N PRO A 52 52.49 0.46 1.63
CA PRO A 52 51.10 0.32 2.06
C PRO A 52 50.66 1.59 2.75
N ILE A 53 49.37 1.92 2.57
CA ILE A 53 48.69 3.03 3.26
C ILE A 53 47.44 2.51 3.97
N ALA A 54 47.17 3.06 5.14
CA ALA A 54 46.00 2.69 5.94
C ALA A 54 45.56 3.90 6.81
N GLY A 55 44.41 3.76 7.43
CA GLY A 55 43.91 4.70 8.43
C GLY A 55 43.75 6.15 7.93
N ASN A 56 44.28 7.10 8.69
CA ASN A 56 44.03 8.52 8.45
C ASN A 56 44.62 9.01 7.10
N LEU A 57 45.77 8.44 6.66
CA LEU A 57 46.37 8.82 5.41
C LEU A 57 45.52 8.38 4.20
N LEU A 58 44.96 7.16 4.23
CA LEU A 58 44.05 6.66 3.21
C LEU A 58 42.80 7.54 3.10
N ARG A 59 42.24 7.93 4.24
CA ARG A 59 41.06 8.82 4.27
C ARG A 59 41.37 10.20 3.67
N ARG A 60 42.50 10.83 4.00
CA ARG A 60 42.90 12.13 3.45
C ARG A 60 43.15 12.07 1.95
N ILE A 61 43.72 10.97 1.44
CA ILE A 61 43.85 10.76 0.00
C ILE A 61 42.49 10.62 -0.67
N ALA A 62 41.57 9.84 -0.09
CA ALA A 62 40.23 9.65 -0.62
C ALA A 62 39.47 10.98 -0.67
N GLU A 63 39.46 11.76 0.41
CA GLU A 63 38.82 13.08 0.49
C GLU A 63 39.37 14.05 -0.56
N THR A 64 40.68 14.12 -0.69
CA THR A 64 41.34 15.00 -1.69
C THR A 64 41.02 14.60 -3.14
N LEU A 65 40.89 13.32 -3.39
CA LEU A 65 40.54 12.77 -4.71
C LEU A 65 39.03 12.72 -4.95
N ARG A 66 38.19 13.20 -4.00
CA ARG A 66 36.74 13.15 -4.05
C ARG A 66 36.19 11.73 -4.24
N LEU A 67 36.74 10.78 -3.50
CA LEU A 67 36.33 9.38 -3.44
C LEU A 67 36.00 8.97 -2.01
N THR A 68 35.22 7.93 -1.85
CA THR A 68 35.11 7.24 -0.56
C THR A 68 36.32 6.32 -0.37
N VAL A 69 36.63 5.98 0.90
CA VAL A 69 37.70 5.03 1.22
C VAL A 69 37.46 3.68 0.54
N ASP A 70 36.21 3.21 0.53
CA ASP A 70 35.78 1.96 -0.12
C ASP A 70 35.97 1.97 -1.64
N GLN A 71 35.81 3.12 -2.30
CA GLN A 71 36.10 3.29 -3.72
C GLN A 71 37.58 3.28 -4.01
N LEU A 72 38.38 3.74 -3.08
CA LEU A 72 39.82 3.84 -3.25
C LEU A 72 40.52 2.50 -3.00
N ASP A 73 40.14 1.76 -1.94
CA ASP A 73 40.81 0.51 -1.55
C ASP A 73 40.32 -0.74 -2.31
N GLY A 74 39.31 -0.58 -3.16
CA GLY A 74 38.73 -1.68 -3.95
C GLY A 74 37.81 -2.61 -3.18
N ALA A 75 37.41 -2.25 -1.97
CA ALA A 75 36.49 -3.07 -1.17
C ALA A 75 35.13 -3.23 -1.85
N SER A 76 34.66 -2.20 -2.56
CA SER A 76 33.39 -2.27 -3.32
C SER A 76 33.48 -3.23 -4.51
N GLU A 77 34.62 -3.31 -5.21
CA GLU A 77 34.78 -4.25 -6.31
C GLU A 77 35.00 -5.68 -5.84
N ARG A 78 35.72 -5.87 -4.72
CA ARG A 78 35.83 -7.19 -4.11
C ARG A 78 34.45 -7.73 -3.67
N ARG A 79 33.64 -6.90 -2.98
CA ARG A 79 32.27 -7.28 -2.62
C ARG A 79 31.40 -7.58 -3.84
N LEU A 80 31.58 -6.81 -4.92
CA LEU A 80 30.85 -7.06 -6.17
C LEU A 80 31.29 -8.36 -6.83
N MET A 81 32.59 -8.66 -6.83
CA MET A 81 33.16 -9.91 -7.35
C MET A 81 32.63 -11.12 -6.53
N GLU A 82 32.70 -11.03 -5.21
CA GLU A 82 32.18 -12.07 -4.31
C GLU A 82 30.68 -12.32 -4.55
N ALA A 83 29.89 -11.26 -4.67
CA ALA A 83 28.44 -11.37 -4.93
C ALA A 83 28.12 -12.03 -6.30
N LEU A 84 28.91 -11.75 -7.34
CA LEU A 84 28.73 -12.36 -8.67
C LEU A 84 29.20 -13.81 -8.71
N LEU A 85 30.31 -14.15 -8.03
CA LEU A 85 30.78 -15.53 -7.92
C LEU A 85 29.80 -16.39 -7.10
N GLU A 86 29.27 -15.85 -6.00
CA GLU A 86 28.23 -16.52 -5.21
C GLU A 86 26.97 -16.75 -6.04
N LEU A 87 26.58 -15.77 -6.88
CA LEU A 87 25.45 -15.91 -7.80
C LEU A 87 25.70 -17.00 -8.84
N ALA A 88 26.89 -17.04 -9.46
CA ALA A 88 27.28 -18.03 -10.46
C ALA A 88 27.24 -19.48 -9.89
N GLY A 89 27.58 -19.64 -8.60
CA GLY A 89 27.53 -20.92 -7.90
C GLY A 89 26.10 -21.41 -7.55
N GLN A 90 25.05 -20.63 -7.81
CA GLN A 90 23.68 -21.07 -7.53
C GLN A 90 23.25 -22.22 -8.46
N PRO A 91 22.58 -23.27 -7.94
CA PRO A 91 22.14 -24.42 -8.72
C PRO A 91 21.24 -24.05 -9.93
N SER A 92 20.45 -23.00 -9.81
CA SER A 92 19.56 -22.49 -10.86
C SER A 92 20.31 -21.90 -12.05
N LEU A 93 21.54 -21.41 -11.84
CA LEU A 93 22.37 -20.75 -12.87
C LEU A 93 23.47 -21.65 -13.41
N GLN A 94 23.80 -22.76 -12.75
CA GLN A 94 24.78 -23.73 -13.22
C GLN A 94 24.57 -24.21 -14.66
N PRO A 95 23.31 -24.47 -15.13
CA PRO A 95 23.08 -24.87 -16.51
C PRO A 95 23.46 -23.82 -17.55
N LEU A 96 23.63 -22.57 -17.16
CA LEU A 96 24.01 -21.48 -18.07
C LEU A 96 25.51 -21.41 -18.36
N GLY A 97 26.34 -22.17 -17.62
CA GLY A 97 27.77 -22.27 -17.86
C GLY A 97 28.52 -20.92 -17.70
N ILE A 98 28.19 -20.18 -16.63
CA ILE A 98 28.82 -18.86 -16.37
C ILE A 98 30.32 -19.03 -16.14
N GLU A 99 31.10 -18.26 -16.86
CA GLU A 99 32.60 -18.31 -16.81
C GLU A 99 33.11 -17.53 -15.57
N GLU A 100 33.19 -18.20 -14.43
CA GLU A 100 33.63 -17.59 -13.15
C GLU A 100 35.02 -16.93 -13.26
N ASN A 101 35.93 -17.49 -14.07
CA ASN A 101 37.27 -16.96 -14.28
C ASN A 101 37.31 -15.58 -14.95
N HIS A 102 36.21 -15.19 -15.63
CA HIS A 102 36.09 -13.91 -16.33
C HIS A 102 35.31 -12.85 -15.54
N THR A 103 34.90 -13.15 -14.31
CA THR A 103 34.12 -12.21 -13.47
C THR A 103 34.85 -10.88 -13.28
N GLY A 104 36.16 -10.90 -13.07
CA GLY A 104 36.94 -9.67 -12.92
C GLY A 104 37.01 -8.82 -14.20
N GLU A 105 37.15 -9.47 -15.36
CA GLU A 105 37.10 -8.80 -16.66
C GLU A 105 35.71 -8.23 -16.93
N PHE A 106 34.66 -8.96 -16.60
CA PHE A 106 33.27 -8.52 -16.72
C PHE A 106 33.00 -7.26 -15.88
N ILE A 107 33.44 -7.23 -14.63
CA ILE A 107 33.32 -6.06 -13.76
C ILE A 107 34.06 -4.85 -14.34
N GLY A 108 35.29 -5.07 -14.84
CA GLY A 108 36.09 -4.00 -15.43
C GLY A 108 35.49 -3.44 -16.72
N ARG A 109 34.92 -4.30 -17.56
CA ARG A 109 34.42 -3.94 -18.88
C ARG A 109 32.96 -3.42 -18.84
N PHE A 110 32.16 -3.96 -17.94
CA PHE A 110 30.73 -3.64 -17.81
C PHE A 110 30.31 -3.35 -16.37
N PRO A 111 30.90 -2.37 -15.69
CA PRO A 111 30.66 -2.14 -14.25
C PRO A 111 29.19 -1.79 -13.89
N GLY A 112 28.47 -1.19 -14.84
CA GLY A 112 27.03 -0.91 -14.69
C GLY A 112 26.19 -2.18 -14.65
N TRP A 113 26.43 -3.11 -15.59
CA TRP A 113 25.76 -4.40 -15.64
C TRP A 113 26.10 -5.27 -14.45
N ALA A 114 27.36 -5.34 -14.06
CA ALA A 114 27.80 -6.10 -12.88
C ALA A 114 27.06 -5.65 -11.60
N ARG A 115 26.96 -4.34 -11.38
CA ARG A 115 26.20 -3.77 -10.25
C ARG A 115 24.70 -4.04 -10.36
N GLY A 116 24.14 -3.96 -11.56
CA GLY A 116 22.73 -4.25 -11.81
C GLY A 116 22.36 -5.69 -11.48
N ILE A 117 23.18 -6.66 -11.93
CA ILE A 117 23.00 -8.09 -11.65
C ILE A 117 23.12 -8.38 -10.15
N ALA A 118 24.14 -7.83 -9.47
CA ALA A 118 24.31 -8.00 -8.03
C ALA A 118 23.14 -7.37 -7.22
N ALA A 119 22.60 -6.24 -7.68
CA ALA A 119 21.45 -5.60 -7.07
C ALA A 119 20.17 -6.45 -7.25
N LEU A 120 19.96 -6.99 -8.45
CA LEU A 120 18.83 -7.87 -8.76
C LEU A 120 18.86 -9.15 -7.93
N ALA A 121 20.03 -9.80 -7.84
CA ALA A 121 20.23 -11.00 -7.03
C ALA A 121 19.96 -10.74 -5.53
N ARG A 122 20.35 -9.58 -5.03
CA ARG A 122 20.04 -9.18 -3.65
C ARG A 122 18.54 -9.01 -3.44
N SER A 123 17.88 -8.31 -4.36
CA SER A 123 16.43 -8.09 -4.29
C SER A 123 15.64 -9.42 -4.34
N GLU A 124 16.08 -10.36 -5.16
CA GLU A 124 15.48 -11.71 -5.25
C GLU A 124 15.64 -12.49 -3.95
N ARG A 125 16.87 -12.49 -3.35
CA ARG A 125 17.08 -13.13 -2.05
C ARG A 125 16.21 -12.52 -0.96
N GLU A 126 16.17 -11.19 -0.88
CA GLU A 126 15.31 -10.50 0.08
C GLU A 126 13.83 -10.85 -0.10
N ALA A 127 13.34 -10.96 -1.33
CA ALA A 127 11.96 -11.36 -1.62
C ALA A 127 11.70 -12.82 -1.20
N THR A 128 12.65 -13.72 -1.49
CA THR A 128 12.56 -15.14 -1.13
C THR A 128 12.59 -15.34 0.39
N ASP A 129 13.47 -14.63 1.10
CA ASP A 129 13.56 -14.70 2.56
C ASP A 129 12.29 -14.17 3.24
N ARG A 130 11.70 -13.10 2.69
CA ARG A 130 10.40 -12.60 3.15
C ARG A 130 9.29 -13.62 2.93
N ALA A 131 9.24 -14.25 1.75
CA ALA A 131 8.25 -15.29 1.44
C ALA A 131 8.40 -16.50 2.38
N ARG A 132 9.63 -16.93 2.67
CA ARG A 132 9.91 -18.00 3.63
C ARG A 132 9.48 -17.62 5.04
N THR A 133 9.82 -16.43 5.51
CA THR A 133 9.45 -15.94 6.84
C THR A 133 7.93 -15.91 7.01
N LEU A 134 7.20 -15.44 5.99
CA LEU A 134 5.73 -15.45 6.00
C LEU A 134 5.17 -16.88 6.00
N SER A 135 5.75 -17.78 5.21
CA SER A 135 5.35 -19.19 5.15
C SER A 135 5.60 -19.89 6.48
N ASP A 136 6.76 -19.68 7.10
CA ASP A 136 7.11 -20.27 8.39
C ASP A 136 6.19 -19.77 9.51
N ARG A 137 5.84 -18.49 9.51
CA ARG A 137 4.86 -17.93 10.46
C ARG A 137 3.49 -18.57 10.29
N LEU A 138 2.97 -18.65 9.07
CA LEU A 138 1.67 -19.27 8.79
C LEU A 138 1.64 -20.75 9.17
N SER A 139 2.77 -21.47 9.01
CA SER A 139 2.85 -22.91 9.29
C SER A 139 3.07 -23.23 10.77
N ASN A 140 3.70 -22.35 11.54
CA ASN A 140 4.13 -22.60 12.91
C ASN A 140 3.45 -21.72 13.96
N ASP A 141 2.44 -20.95 13.60
CA ASP A 141 1.70 -20.11 14.54
C ASP A 141 0.78 -20.96 15.42
N PRO A 142 1.02 -21.04 16.74
CA PRO A 142 0.20 -21.85 17.64
C PRO A 142 -1.26 -21.39 17.68
N PHE A 143 -1.51 -20.09 17.53
CA PHE A 143 -2.86 -19.54 17.52
C PHE A 143 -3.63 -19.97 16.27
N LEU A 144 -2.99 -19.93 15.09
CA LEU A 144 -3.59 -20.40 13.84
C LEU A 144 -3.94 -21.88 13.92
N GLY A 145 -2.99 -22.71 14.40
CA GLY A 145 -3.21 -24.15 14.60
C GLY A 145 -4.38 -24.43 15.53
N GLU A 146 -4.45 -23.76 16.67
CA GLU A 146 -5.55 -23.92 17.64
C GLU A 146 -6.87 -23.37 17.13
N ALA A 147 -6.88 -22.22 16.44
CA ALA A 147 -8.08 -21.64 15.87
C ALA A 147 -8.69 -22.56 14.79
N VAL A 148 -7.87 -23.06 13.86
CA VAL A 148 -8.30 -24.02 12.81
C VAL A 148 -8.81 -25.32 13.46
N HIS A 149 -8.09 -25.86 14.46
CA HIS A 149 -8.55 -27.08 15.15
C HIS A 149 -9.90 -26.87 15.86
N ARG A 150 -10.10 -25.76 16.53
CA ARG A 150 -11.40 -25.40 17.11
C ARG A 150 -12.50 -25.29 16.06
N MET A 151 -12.25 -24.64 14.94
CA MET A 151 -13.23 -24.53 13.84
C MET A 151 -13.60 -25.91 13.28
N LEU A 152 -12.63 -26.78 13.01
CA LEU A 152 -12.87 -28.14 12.54
C LEU A 152 -13.68 -28.97 13.53
N THR A 153 -13.44 -28.83 14.83
CA THR A 153 -14.20 -29.50 15.87
C THR A 153 -15.68 -29.04 15.87
N ARG A 154 -15.94 -27.74 15.70
CA ARG A 154 -17.32 -27.20 15.59
C ARG A 154 -18.03 -27.65 14.33
N ILE A 155 -17.33 -27.68 13.18
CA ILE A 155 -17.87 -28.20 11.92
C ILE A 155 -18.25 -29.69 12.09
N ALA A 156 -17.42 -30.50 12.75
CA ALA A 156 -17.72 -31.90 13.00
C ALA A 156 -18.95 -32.08 13.90
N ALA A 157 -19.12 -31.24 14.94
CA ALA A 157 -20.29 -31.27 15.81
C ALA A 157 -21.57 -30.88 15.08
N ILE A 158 -21.53 -29.83 14.24
CA ILE A 158 -22.64 -29.42 13.38
C ILE A 158 -23.04 -30.59 12.43
N ARG A 159 -22.04 -31.15 11.73
CA ARG A 159 -22.26 -32.25 10.80
C ARG A 159 -22.90 -33.46 11.49
N SER A 160 -22.37 -33.88 12.64
CA SER A 160 -22.93 -35.00 13.39
C SER A 160 -24.38 -34.75 13.86
N ALA A 161 -24.68 -33.52 14.31
CA ALA A 161 -26.05 -33.14 14.69
C ALA A 161 -27.02 -33.16 13.49
N VAL A 162 -26.56 -32.71 12.31
CA VAL A 162 -27.34 -32.73 11.07
C VAL A 162 -27.53 -34.17 10.56
N GLU A 163 -26.52 -35.02 10.59
CA GLU A 163 -26.61 -36.46 10.24
C GLU A 163 -27.69 -37.15 11.11
N ILE A 164 -27.70 -36.93 12.42
CA ILE A 164 -28.69 -37.47 13.33
C ILE A 164 -30.12 -36.97 12.98
N LEU A 165 -30.25 -35.67 12.68
CA LEU A 165 -31.53 -35.06 12.28
C LEU A 165 -32.06 -35.60 10.94
N THR A 166 -31.17 -36.05 10.06
CA THR A 166 -31.50 -36.55 8.72
C THR A 166 -31.76 -38.05 8.71
N ASP A 167 -31.00 -38.82 9.52
CA ASP A 167 -31.07 -40.29 9.49
C ASP A 167 -32.17 -40.89 10.34
N TYR A 168 -32.73 -40.09 11.30
CA TYR A 168 -33.76 -40.53 12.22
C TYR A 168 -35.02 -39.71 12.09
N ASP A 169 -35.97 -40.18 11.27
CA ASP A 169 -37.29 -39.52 11.07
C ASP A 169 -38.17 -39.52 12.33
N ASP A 170 -38.01 -40.51 13.21
CA ASP A 170 -38.84 -40.71 14.42
C ASP A 170 -38.26 -40.09 15.69
N LEU A 171 -37.37 -39.11 15.58
CA LEU A 171 -36.85 -38.40 16.74
C LEU A 171 -37.94 -37.66 17.52
N PRO A 172 -38.04 -37.85 18.88
CA PRO A 172 -38.94 -37.07 19.72
C PRO A 172 -38.75 -35.57 19.53
N ALA A 173 -39.85 -34.81 19.56
CA ALA A 173 -39.81 -33.37 19.27
C ALA A 173 -38.83 -32.58 20.15
N ASP A 174 -38.72 -32.95 21.44
CA ASP A 174 -37.79 -32.36 22.39
C ASP A 174 -36.30 -32.61 22.01
N ARG A 175 -35.99 -33.83 21.52
CA ARG A 175 -34.65 -34.17 21.05
C ARG A 175 -34.34 -33.50 19.73
N ARG A 176 -35.28 -33.43 18.80
CA ARG A 176 -35.11 -32.73 17.52
C ARG A 176 -34.81 -31.23 17.76
N GLU A 177 -35.57 -30.57 18.63
CA GLU A 177 -35.35 -29.19 18.99
C GLU A 177 -33.96 -28.99 19.64
N ARG A 178 -33.51 -29.92 20.47
CA ARG A 178 -32.20 -29.88 21.09
C ARG A 178 -31.04 -29.96 20.04
N PHE A 179 -31.18 -30.81 19.02
CA PHE A 179 -30.21 -30.87 17.95
C PHE A 179 -30.19 -29.61 17.09
N PHE A 180 -31.34 -29.00 16.81
CA PHE A 180 -31.38 -27.69 16.14
C PHE A 180 -30.71 -26.60 16.98
N GLN A 181 -30.87 -26.61 18.27
CA GLN A 181 -30.18 -25.69 19.18
C GLN A 181 -28.67 -25.89 19.13
N ILE A 182 -28.18 -27.15 19.15
CA ILE A 182 -26.76 -27.46 19.00
C ILE A 182 -26.24 -26.92 17.69
N VAL A 183 -26.90 -27.18 16.57
CA VAL A 183 -26.47 -26.68 15.25
C VAL A 183 -26.36 -25.15 15.27
N ARG A 184 -27.34 -24.45 15.86
CA ARG A 184 -27.36 -22.98 15.95
C ARG A 184 -26.22 -22.47 16.84
N GLU A 185 -26.03 -23.05 18.03
CA GLU A 185 -25.00 -22.65 18.97
C GLU A 185 -23.61 -22.88 18.39
N GLU A 186 -23.35 -24.06 17.80
CA GLU A 186 -22.05 -24.39 17.21
C GLU A 186 -21.77 -23.54 15.96
N SER A 187 -22.82 -23.18 15.18
CA SER A 187 -22.68 -22.28 14.03
C SER A 187 -22.31 -20.85 14.46
N ASN A 188 -22.91 -20.33 15.54
CA ASN A 188 -22.54 -19.04 16.09
C ASN A 188 -21.09 -19.02 16.61
N VAL A 189 -20.69 -20.05 17.37
CA VAL A 189 -19.31 -20.18 17.87
C VAL A 189 -18.32 -20.32 16.73
N LEU A 190 -18.67 -21.01 15.65
CA LEU A 190 -17.84 -21.11 14.43
C LEU A 190 -17.69 -19.75 13.76
N SER A 191 -18.77 -18.98 13.66
CA SER A 191 -18.75 -17.61 13.12
C SER A 191 -17.84 -16.69 13.94
N ASP A 192 -17.96 -16.74 15.29
CA ASP A 192 -17.13 -15.96 16.19
C ASP A 192 -15.63 -16.37 16.08
N ALA A 193 -15.36 -17.66 15.95
CA ALA A 193 -13.99 -18.16 15.73
C ALA A 193 -13.42 -17.69 14.38
N GLY A 194 -14.25 -17.67 13.33
CA GLY A 194 -13.88 -17.13 12.03
C GLY A 194 -13.57 -15.64 12.08
N GLN A 195 -14.40 -14.88 12.78
CA GLN A 195 -14.19 -13.45 12.97
C GLN A 195 -12.91 -13.15 13.79
N ALA A 196 -12.67 -13.94 14.84
CA ALA A 196 -11.45 -13.82 15.64
C ALA A 196 -10.20 -14.15 14.82
N LEU A 197 -10.26 -15.18 13.96
CA LEU A 197 -9.19 -15.54 13.05
C LEU A 197 -8.94 -14.45 12.00
N ALA A 198 -9.99 -13.90 11.40
CA ALA A 198 -9.87 -12.78 10.47
C ALA A 198 -9.24 -11.56 11.15
N THR A 199 -9.70 -11.21 12.35
CA THR A 199 -9.14 -10.11 13.15
C THR A 199 -7.69 -10.38 13.54
N TYR A 200 -7.33 -11.63 13.84
CA TYR A 200 -5.95 -12.01 14.14
C TYR A 200 -5.05 -11.88 12.91
N LEU A 201 -5.49 -12.37 11.74
CA LEU A 201 -4.76 -12.22 10.49
C LEU A 201 -4.61 -10.75 10.11
N ASP A 202 -5.63 -9.95 10.32
CA ASP A 202 -5.58 -8.51 10.13
C ASP A 202 -4.59 -7.84 11.10
N LYS A 203 -4.54 -8.27 12.38
CA LYS A 203 -3.62 -7.73 13.39
C LYS A 203 -2.21 -8.31 13.31
N ALA A 204 -2.04 -9.58 12.97
CA ALA A 204 -0.72 -10.18 12.74
C ALA A 204 -0.01 -9.48 11.57
N ASP A 205 -0.77 -8.97 10.64
CA ASP A 205 -0.31 -8.13 9.55
C ASP A 205 0.15 -6.72 10.00
N GLU A 206 -0.35 -6.16 11.11
CA GLU A 206 0.04 -4.81 11.57
C GLU A 206 1.46 -4.73 12.14
N ALA A 207 1.98 -5.81 12.74
CA ALA A 207 3.28 -5.77 13.45
C ALA A 207 4.50 -5.89 12.50
N ASP A 208 4.34 -6.44 11.29
CA ASP A 208 5.46 -6.76 10.37
C ASP A 208 5.11 -6.52 8.89
N ARG A 209 4.07 -5.79 8.61
CA ARG A 209 3.77 -5.35 7.24
C ARG A 209 4.93 -4.53 6.73
N ILE A 210 5.48 -4.97 5.61
CA ILE A 210 5.99 -4.02 4.64
C ILE A 210 4.74 -3.34 4.07
N LEU A 211 4.23 -2.36 4.79
CA LEU A 211 3.16 -1.52 4.33
C LEU A 211 3.65 -0.84 3.07
N THR A 212 2.87 -0.91 2.01
CA THR A 212 3.16 -0.04 0.87
C THR A 212 2.95 1.41 1.31
N PRO A 213 3.57 2.39 0.66
CA PRO A 213 3.30 3.80 0.98
C PRO A 213 1.81 4.18 0.95
N VAL A 214 1.00 3.43 0.19
CA VAL A 214 -0.46 3.60 0.15
C VAL A 214 -1.10 3.10 1.44
N ASP A 215 -0.70 1.92 1.91
CA ASP A 215 -1.24 1.34 3.16
C ASP A 215 -0.94 2.21 4.38
N GLU A 216 0.25 2.83 4.43
CA GLU A 216 0.62 3.74 5.51
C GLU A 216 -0.29 4.98 5.53
N VAL A 217 -0.63 5.52 4.35
CA VAL A 217 -1.55 6.66 4.23
C VAL A 217 -2.98 6.25 4.58
N GLU A 218 -3.45 5.10 4.09
CA GLU A 218 -4.78 4.58 4.45
C GLU A 218 -4.91 4.38 5.96
N ALA A 219 -3.88 3.78 6.61
CA ALA A 219 -3.87 3.59 8.05
C ALA A 219 -3.92 4.92 8.83
N LEU A 220 -3.28 5.98 8.32
CA LEU A 220 -3.38 7.33 8.88
C LEU A 220 -4.83 7.84 8.84
N PHE A 221 -5.51 7.71 7.70
CA PHE A 221 -6.90 8.14 7.53
C PHE A 221 -7.86 7.29 8.37
N ASP A 222 -7.73 5.97 8.33
CA ASP A 222 -8.56 5.04 9.11
C ASP A 222 -8.48 5.31 10.63
N ARG A 223 -7.28 5.60 11.16
CA ARG A 223 -7.09 5.91 12.58
C ARG A 223 -7.79 7.21 13.00
N ARG A 224 -7.95 8.14 12.10
CA ARG A 224 -8.60 9.44 12.30
C ARG A 224 -10.06 9.45 11.87
N ASP A 225 -10.65 8.29 11.57
CA ASP A 225 -12.00 8.18 10.99
C ASP A 225 -12.18 9.14 9.80
N ASN A 226 -11.15 9.23 8.95
CA ASN A 226 -11.06 10.12 7.78
C ASN A 226 -11.21 11.62 8.09
N ARG A 227 -11.03 12.04 9.35
CA ARG A 227 -11.22 13.43 9.80
C ARG A 227 -10.02 13.95 10.59
N PHE A 228 -9.57 15.13 10.25
CA PHE A 228 -8.43 15.81 10.88
C PHE A 228 -8.90 17.11 11.54
N GLU A 229 -9.24 17.05 12.83
CA GLU A 229 -9.79 18.17 13.58
C GLU A 229 -8.89 19.40 13.55
N GLU A 230 -7.58 19.21 13.58
CA GLU A 230 -6.59 20.29 13.54
C GLU A 230 -6.65 21.05 12.21
N ILE A 231 -6.85 20.33 11.10
CA ILE A 231 -6.99 20.91 9.76
C ILE A 231 -8.36 21.59 9.62
N GLU A 232 -9.43 20.95 10.11
CA GLU A 232 -10.78 21.51 10.08
C GLU A 232 -10.84 22.86 10.80
N ALA A 233 -10.33 22.91 12.04
CA ALA A 233 -10.33 24.12 12.84
C ALA A 233 -9.49 25.27 12.22
N ALA A 234 -8.38 24.92 11.56
CA ALA A 234 -7.53 25.90 10.89
C ALA A 234 -8.11 26.34 9.52
N ALA A 235 -8.86 25.48 8.85
CA ALA A 235 -9.47 25.77 7.54
C ALA A 235 -10.75 26.62 7.63
N GLU A 236 -11.54 26.44 8.69
CA GLU A 236 -12.85 27.09 8.85
C GLU A 236 -12.81 28.61 8.66
N PRO A 237 -11.90 29.38 9.32
CA PRO A 237 -11.84 30.83 9.14
C PRO A 237 -11.40 31.25 7.73
N LEU A 238 -10.70 30.40 6.99
CA LEU A 238 -10.21 30.71 5.64
C LEU A 238 -11.32 30.66 4.59
N SER A 239 -12.38 29.93 4.84
CA SER A 239 -13.53 29.82 3.93
C SER A 239 -14.21 31.15 3.65
N ALA A 240 -14.22 32.06 4.62
CA ALA A 240 -14.77 33.40 4.45
C ALA A 240 -14.06 34.20 3.35
N LEU A 241 -12.78 33.93 3.09
CA LEU A 241 -11.98 34.60 2.05
C LEU A 241 -12.38 34.15 0.63
N LEU A 242 -13.23 33.12 0.50
CA LEU A 242 -13.72 32.60 -0.76
C LEU A 242 -15.12 33.15 -1.14
N SER A 243 -15.84 33.78 -0.22
CA SER A 243 -17.25 34.16 -0.38
C SER A 243 -17.50 35.02 -1.61
N ASP A 244 -16.63 36.00 -1.85
CA ASP A 244 -16.79 36.99 -2.92
C ASP A 244 -16.18 36.55 -4.25
N LEU A 245 -15.58 35.35 -4.30
CA LEU A 245 -14.94 34.85 -5.51
C LEU A 245 -15.93 34.10 -6.42
N HIS A 246 -15.69 34.28 -7.74
CA HIS A 246 -16.39 33.47 -8.74
C HIS A 246 -16.11 31.98 -8.49
N PRO A 247 -17.11 31.09 -8.62
CA PRO A 247 -16.98 29.63 -8.34
C PRO A 247 -15.73 28.99 -8.95
N ALA A 248 -15.42 29.28 -10.20
CA ALA A 248 -14.25 28.73 -10.89
C ALA A 248 -12.90 29.15 -10.28
N ALA A 249 -12.84 30.28 -9.55
CA ALA A 249 -11.62 30.76 -8.90
C ALA A 249 -11.46 30.23 -7.46
N ARG A 250 -12.54 29.71 -6.84
CA ARG A 250 -12.53 29.29 -5.43
C ARG A 250 -11.55 28.18 -5.17
N ARG A 251 -11.49 27.16 -6.03
CA ARG A 251 -10.58 26.02 -5.85
C ARG A 251 -9.12 26.44 -5.94
N VAL A 252 -8.77 27.30 -6.90
CA VAL A 252 -7.41 27.82 -7.05
C VAL A 252 -7.03 28.62 -5.79
N ARG A 253 -7.92 29.52 -5.35
CA ARG A 253 -7.65 30.33 -4.14
C ARG A 253 -7.60 29.47 -2.87
N ALA A 254 -8.43 28.46 -2.74
CA ALA A 254 -8.36 27.50 -1.62
C ALA A 254 -7.01 26.78 -1.59
N SER A 255 -6.49 26.35 -2.73
CA SER A 255 -5.16 25.73 -2.82
C SER A 255 -4.06 26.69 -2.38
N GLU A 256 -4.08 27.94 -2.87
CA GLU A 256 -3.14 28.97 -2.44
C GLU A 256 -3.20 29.24 -0.92
N LEU A 257 -4.41 29.32 -0.36
CA LEU A 257 -4.59 29.50 1.09
C LEU A 257 -4.06 28.33 1.91
N VAL A 258 -4.19 27.11 1.42
CA VAL A 258 -3.60 25.91 2.04
C VAL A 258 -2.09 26.04 2.05
N ASP A 259 -1.48 26.37 0.92
CA ASP A 259 -0.02 26.56 0.83
C ASP A 259 0.48 27.69 1.71
N GLU A 260 -0.25 28.81 1.78
CA GLU A 260 0.13 29.99 2.57
C GLU A 260 -0.08 29.81 4.09
N ARG A 261 -1.11 29.06 4.51
CA ARG A 261 -1.61 29.10 5.90
C ARG A 261 -1.70 27.76 6.62
N LEU A 262 -1.87 26.64 5.88
CA LEU A 262 -2.15 25.32 6.48
C LEU A 262 -0.98 24.34 6.40
N MET A 263 0.08 24.63 5.65
CA MET A 263 1.21 23.71 5.51
C MET A 263 1.84 23.35 6.85
N HIS A 264 1.97 24.31 7.77
CA HIS A 264 2.50 24.01 9.11
C HIS A 264 1.60 23.05 9.90
N THR A 265 0.28 23.20 9.81
CA THR A 265 -0.69 22.28 10.45
C THR A 265 -0.58 20.88 9.84
N ILE A 266 -0.50 20.78 8.51
CA ILE A 266 -0.31 19.52 7.79
C ILE A 266 0.98 18.82 8.22
N GLU A 267 2.11 19.57 8.28
CA GLU A 267 3.39 19.02 8.74
C GLU A 267 3.31 18.52 10.20
N THR A 268 2.58 19.22 11.05
CA THR A 268 2.40 18.83 12.45
C THR A 268 1.59 17.54 12.55
N VAL A 269 0.50 17.40 11.77
CA VAL A 269 -0.28 16.16 11.68
C VAL A 269 0.60 15.01 11.22
N MET A 270 1.41 15.21 10.18
CA MET A 270 2.32 14.19 9.66
C MET A 270 3.39 13.79 10.69
N ALA A 271 4.00 14.75 11.36
CA ALA A 271 5.06 14.51 12.35
C ALA A 271 4.57 13.74 13.59
N THR A 272 3.29 13.90 13.95
CA THR A 272 2.67 13.20 15.09
C THR A 272 2.09 11.83 14.72
N SER A 273 2.12 11.46 13.44
CA SER A 273 1.51 10.23 12.93
C SER A 273 2.53 9.08 12.91
N ALA A 274 2.31 8.07 13.75
CA ALA A 274 3.19 6.91 13.87
C ALA A 274 3.06 5.94 12.67
N GLU A 275 2.04 6.11 11.84
CA GLU A 275 1.73 5.30 10.67
C GLU A 275 2.70 5.57 9.53
N LEU A 276 3.17 6.81 9.37
CA LEU A 276 4.01 7.26 8.25
C LEU A 276 5.50 6.95 8.50
N LYS A 277 5.92 5.75 8.14
CA LYS A 277 7.28 5.26 8.39
C LYS A 277 8.24 5.51 7.24
N THR A 278 7.74 5.52 5.99
CA THR A 278 8.56 5.65 4.79
C THR A 278 8.49 7.07 4.21
N SER A 279 9.60 7.55 3.61
CA SER A 279 9.62 8.84 2.93
C SER A 279 8.63 8.92 1.77
N ALA A 280 8.39 7.80 1.09
CA ALA A 280 7.40 7.71 0.02
C ALA A 280 5.97 7.86 0.54
N ALA A 281 5.66 7.26 1.72
CA ALA A 281 4.37 7.44 2.39
C ALA A 281 4.19 8.89 2.87
N GLN A 282 5.23 9.49 3.44
CA GLN A 282 5.20 10.90 3.86
C GLN A 282 4.92 11.84 2.68
N ALA A 283 5.58 11.63 1.53
CA ALA A 283 5.32 12.42 0.33
C ALA A 283 3.87 12.27 -0.16
N ARG A 284 3.33 11.04 -0.11
CA ARG A 284 1.96 10.74 -0.52
C ARG A 284 0.92 11.27 0.46
N ALA A 285 1.17 11.13 1.77
CA ALA A 285 0.33 11.66 2.82
C ALA A 285 0.22 13.18 2.74
N ARG A 286 1.34 13.87 2.45
CA ARG A 286 1.34 15.32 2.24
C ARG A 286 0.36 15.71 1.13
N LEU A 287 0.38 15.05 -0.02
CA LEU A 287 -0.56 15.33 -1.12
C LEU A 287 -2.01 15.08 -0.70
N ALA A 288 -2.27 13.94 -0.04
CA ALA A 288 -3.62 13.59 0.42
C ALA A 288 -4.15 14.59 1.47
N LEU A 289 -3.30 15.04 2.41
CA LEU A 289 -3.67 16.02 3.42
C LEU A 289 -3.84 17.43 2.84
N VAL A 290 -3.08 17.81 1.81
CA VAL A 290 -3.29 19.04 1.05
C VAL A 290 -4.65 19.01 0.35
N ASP A 291 -4.98 17.93 -0.33
CA ASP A 291 -6.30 17.76 -0.97
C ASP A 291 -7.45 17.78 0.05
N TYR A 292 -7.25 17.14 1.22
CA TYR A 292 -8.18 17.20 2.34
C TYR A 292 -8.38 18.65 2.83
N ALA A 293 -7.29 19.39 3.05
CA ALA A 293 -7.31 20.76 3.52
C ALA A 293 -7.99 21.72 2.52
N VAL A 294 -7.74 21.52 1.22
CA VAL A 294 -8.46 22.28 0.16
C VAL A 294 -9.97 22.01 0.24
N GLY A 295 -10.37 20.75 0.43
CA GLY A 295 -11.76 20.38 0.66
C GLY A 295 -12.34 21.04 1.91
N ALA A 296 -11.59 21.11 3.01
CA ALA A 296 -12.01 21.74 4.27
C ALA A 296 -12.19 23.26 4.14
N VAL A 297 -11.31 23.95 3.40
CA VAL A 297 -11.44 25.39 3.13
C VAL A 297 -12.64 25.68 2.22
N LEU A 298 -12.86 24.85 1.19
CA LEU A 298 -14.00 25.01 0.27
C LEU A 298 -15.34 24.72 0.95
N MET A 299 -15.36 23.76 1.85
CA MET A 299 -16.55 23.19 2.47
C MET A 299 -16.35 22.99 3.97
N PRO A 300 -16.39 24.05 4.79
CA PRO A 300 -16.30 23.94 6.25
C PRO A 300 -17.30 22.91 6.77
N MET A 301 -16.90 22.06 7.70
CA MET A 301 -17.64 20.87 8.10
C MET A 301 -19.06 21.16 8.57
N ASN A 302 -19.25 22.22 9.34
CA ASN A 302 -20.57 22.65 9.82
C ASN A 302 -21.52 23.03 8.67
N VAL A 303 -21.03 23.78 7.67
CA VAL A 303 -21.81 24.18 6.49
C VAL A 303 -22.06 22.97 5.59
N PHE A 304 -21.02 22.14 5.38
CA PHE A 304 -21.11 20.93 4.55
C PHE A 304 -22.12 19.93 5.12
N ALA A 305 -22.08 19.64 6.41
CA ALA A 305 -23.00 18.72 7.04
C ALA A 305 -24.47 19.20 6.95
N ALA A 306 -24.72 20.48 7.22
CA ALA A 306 -26.06 21.07 7.10
C ALA A 306 -26.60 21.02 5.67
N GLN A 307 -25.78 21.38 4.68
CA GLN A 307 -26.14 21.35 3.26
C GLN A 307 -26.32 19.92 2.75
N SER A 308 -25.48 18.98 3.21
CA SER A 308 -25.61 17.57 2.87
C SER A 308 -26.92 16.97 3.35
N ALA A 309 -27.32 17.26 4.57
CA ALA A 309 -28.61 16.83 5.09
C ALA A 309 -29.79 17.47 4.31
N ALA A 310 -29.71 18.76 4.00
CA ALA A 310 -30.75 19.46 3.24
C ALA A 310 -30.91 18.89 1.81
N LEU A 311 -29.84 18.52 1.15
CA LEU A 311 -29.81 17.89 -0.17
C LEU A 311 -29.88 16.36 -0.12
N ARG A 312 -30.13 15.78 1.07
CA ARG A 312 -30.20 14.33 1.26
C ARG A 312 -28.99 13.59 0.69
N TYR A 313 -27.82 14.18 0.88
CA TYR A 313 -26.53 13.59 0.48
C TYR A 313 -26.38 13.29 -1.03
N ASP A 314 -27.10 14.03 -1.89
CA ASP A 314 -26.96 13.93 -3.33
C ASP A 314 -25.60 14.48 -3.77
N MET A 315 -24.72 13.60 -4.29
CA MET A 315 -23.36 13.95 -4.65
C MET A 315 -23.30 15.02 -5.79
N GLU A 316 -24.22 14.95 -6.75
CA GLU A 316 -24.24 15.88 -7.89
C GLU A 316 -24.82 17.23 -7.47
N ALA A 317 -25.88 17.23 -6.67
CA ALA A 317 -26.45 18.45 -6.12
C ALA A 317 -25.46 19.17 -5.20
N LEU A 318 -24.72 18.42 -4.37
CA LEU A 318 -23.65 18.95 -3.52
C LEU A 318 -22.50 19.53 -4.34
N ALA A 319 -22.08 18.83 -5.39
CA ALA A 319 -21.04 19.30 -6.31
C ALA A 319 -21.43 20.64 -6.95
N GLY A 320 -22.69 20.79 -7.36
CA GLY A 320 -23.25 22.05 -7.85
C GLY A 320 -23.29 23.13 -6.79
N ALA A 321 -23.78 22.83 -5.59
CA ALA A 321 -23.94 23.78 -4.49
C ALA A 321 -22.59 24.38 -4.02
N PHE A 322 -21.57 23.55 -3.93
CA PHE A 322 -20.22 23.97 -3.50
C PHE A 322 -19.29 24.33 -4.66
N SER A 323 -19.74 24.16 -5.92
CA SER A 323 -18.89 24.33 -7.12
C SER A 323 -17.60 23.49 -7.02
N ALA A 324 -17.71 22.29 -6.48
CA ALA A 324 -16.65 21.32 -6.31
C ALA A 324 -16.87 20.12 -7.26
N ASP A 325 -15.80 19.34 -7.50
CA ASP A 325 -15.95 18.07 -8.21
C ASP A 325 -16.55 16.99 -7.29
N VAL A 326 -17.23 16.01 -7.92
CA VAL A 326 -17.88 14.90 -7.21
C VAL A 326 -16.88 14.12 -6.34
N GLU A 327 -15.64 14.00 -6.76
CA GLU A 327 -14.57 13.38 -6.02
C GLU A 327 -14.33 14.05 -4.66
N THR A 328 -14.19 15.37 -4.67
CA THR A 328 -14.01 16.15 -3.46
C THR A 328 -15.22 16.03 -2.54
N ILE A 329 -16.45 15.98 -3.10
CA ILE A 329 -17.67 15.71 -2.33
C ILE A 329 -17.64 14.32 -1.70
N CYS A 330 -17.30 13.27 -2.46
CA CYS A 330 -17.26 11.89 -1.95
C CYS A 330 -16.26 11.75 -0.79
N ARG A 331 -15.06 12.33 -0.93
CA ARG A 331 -14.09 12.37 0.18
C ARG A 331 -14.63 13.13 1.38
N ARG A 332 -15.32 14.23 1.15
CA ARG A 332 -15.88 15.05 2.22
C ARG A 332 -16.99 14.35 2.97
N LEU A 333 -17.80 13.52 2.29
CA LEU A 333 -18.84 12.70 2.90
C LEU A 333 -18.26 11.68 3.89
N THR A 334 -17.07 11.09 3.59
CA THR A 334 -16.42 10.12 4.50
C THR A 334 -15.85 10.76 5.77
N ALA A 335 -15.72 12.09 5.80
CA ALA A 335 -15.23 12.85 6.95
C ALA A 335 -16.36 13.44 7.82
N LEU A 336 -17.62 13.14 7.51
CA LEU A 336 -18.76 13.58 8.33
C LEU A 336 -18.65 13.02 9.75
N PRO A 337 -19.00 13.82 10.78
CA PRO A 337 -18.96 13.33 12.16
C PRO A 337 -20.03 12.27 12.38
N ASP A 338 -19.74 11.29 13.24
CA ASP A 338 -20.74 10.35 13.72
C ASP A 338 -21.86 11.12 14.45
N GLY A 339 -23.11 10.79 14.16
CA GLY A 339 -24.26 11.43 14.81
C GLY A 339 -25.59 10.78 14.41
N ASP A 340 -26.61 10.97 15.25
CA ASP A 340 -27.95 10.47 14.98
C ASP A 340 -28.51 11.06 13.68
N GLY A 341 -28.84 10.19 12.73
CA GLY A 341 -29.38 10.58 11.43
C GLY A 341 -28.33 11.09 10.41
N ILE A 342 -27.04 11.00 10.74
CA ILE A 342 -25.96 11.25 9.80
C ILE A 342 -25.48 9.90 9.25
N PRO A 343 -25.63 9.63 7.93
CA PRO A 343 -25.18 8.38 7.34
C PRO A 343 -23.67 8.26 7.38
N ALA A 344 -23.18 7.06 7.67
CA ALA A 344 -21.76 6.72 7.48
C ALA A 344 -21.47 6.36 6.03
N PHE A 345 -20.42 6.94 5.46
CA PHE A 345 -20.03 6.71 4.08
C PHE A 345 -18.64 6.08 3.99
N GLY A 346 -18.53 5.08 3.12
CA GLY A 346 -17.24 4.67 2.56
C GLY A 346 -17.11 5.21 1.14
N TYR A 347 -15.88 5.33 0.67
CA TYR A 347 -15.58 5.77 -0.68
C TYR A 347 -14.42 4.98 -1.25
N LEU A 348 -14.53 4.63 -2.52
CA LEU A 348 -13.42 4.08 -3.25
C LEU A 348 -13.38 4.64 -4.68
N ARG A 349 -12.17 4.69 -5.21
CA ARG A 349 -11.88 5.03 -6.59
C ARG A 349 -11.13 3.92 -7.27
N ALA A 350 -11.54 3.57 -8.48
CA ALA A 350 -10.87 2.58 -9.29
C ALA A 350 -10.57 3.10 -10.69
N ASN A 351 -9.50 2.57 -11.29
CA ASN A 351 -9.19 2.78 -12.69
C ASN A 351 -10.01 1.85 -13.60
N ALA A 352 -9.82 1.97 -14.93
CA ALA A 352 -10.54 1.17 -15.93
C ALA A 352 -10.26 -0.35 -15.83
N ALA A 353 -9.14 -0.76 -15.21
CA ALA A 353 -8.84 -2.16 -14.96
C ALA A 353 -9.51 -2.70 -13.67
N GLY A 354 -10.25 -1.87 -12.93
CA GLY A 354 -10.86 -2.21 -11.67
C GLY A 354 -9.90 -2.20 -10.47
N THR A 355 -8.65 -1.73 -10.66
CA THR A 355 -7.70 -1.55 -9.57
C THR A 355 -8.13 -0.38 -8.70
N ILE A 356 -8.31 -0.63 -7.42
CA ILE A 356 -8.62 0.41 -6.43
C ILE A 356 -7.36 1.25 -6.20
N ILE A 357 -7.45 2.53 -6.47
CA ILE A 357 -6.34 3.51 -6.35
C ILE A 357 -6.48 4.42 -5.13
N GLU A 358 -7.67 4.48 -4.56
CA GLU A 358 -7.97 5.24 -3.34
C GLU A 358 -9.14 4.58 -2.61
N MET A 359 -9.08 4.51 -1.29
CA MET A 359 -10.10 3.88 -0.48
C MET A 359 -10.23 4.55 0.89
N PHE A 360 -11.47 4.84 1.27
CA PHE A 360 -11.87 5.24 2.63
C PHE A 360 -12.89 4.20 3.12
N GLY A 361 -12.52 3.45 4.13
CA GLY A 361 -13.28 2.30 4.60
C GLY A 361 -14.65 2.67 5.19
N LEU A 362 -15.63 1.79 5.04
CA LEU A 362 -16.89 1.81 5.76
C LEU A 362 -16.87 0.67 6.79
N ARG A 363 -17.22 0.96 8.04
CA ARG A 363 -17.28 -0.05 9.10
C ARG A 363 -18.22 -1.20 8.71
N GLY A 364 -17.74 -2.43 8.84
CA GLY A 364 -18.52 -3.63 8.50
C GLY A 364 -18.52 -4.04 7.02
N LEU A 365 -17.95 -3.24 6.13
CA LEU A 365 -17.78 -3.58 4.72
C LEU A 365 -16.36 -4.10 4.49
N ALA A 366 -16.23 -5.39 4.15
CA ALA A 366 -14.96 -5.98 3.76
C ALA A 366 -14.57 -5.47 2.36
N MET A 367 -13.59 -4.59 2.31
CA MET A 367 -13.05 -4.04 1.06
C MET A 367 -11.83 -4.85 0.61
N PRO A 368 -11.74 -5.24 -0.67
CA PRO A 368 -10.55 -5.93 -1.18
C PRO A 368 -9.39 -4.96 -1.34
N ARG A 369 -8.32 -5.12 -0.55
CA ARG A 369 -7.13 -4.25 -0.65
C ARG A 369 -6.19 -4.63 -1.78
N TYR A 370 -5.97 -5.93 -1.99
CA TYR A 370 -4.95 -6.44 -2.92
C TYR A 370 -5.52 -7.35 -4.01
N ALA A 371 -6.83 -7.62 -3.96
CA ALA A 371 -7.54 -8.41 -4.96
C ALA A 371 -8.49 -7.52 -5.76
N ALA A 372 -8.87 -7.98 -6.95
CA ALA A 372 -9.98 -7.35 -7.66
C ALA A 372 -11.27 -7.46 -6.83
N ALA A 373 -12.04 -6.39 -6.78
CA ALA A 373 -13.38 -6.42 -6.20
C ALA A 373 -14.25 -7.46 -6.91
N CYS A 374 -15.33 -7.89 -6.26
CA CYS A 374 -16.29 -8.80 -6.87
C CYS A 374 -16.76 -8.26 -8.23
N PRO A 375 -16.71 -9.06 -9.32
CA PRO A 375 -17.07 -8.62 -10.68
C PRO A 375 -18.50 -8.07 -10.80
N LEU A 376 -19.36 -8.40 -9.85
CA LEU A 376 -20.76 -7.95 -9.80
C LEU A 376 -20.93 -6.54 -9.21
N TRP A 377 -19.87 -5.92 -8.69
CA TRP A 377 -20.03 -4.58 -8.14
C TRP A 377 -20.39 -3.57 -9.22
N VAL A 378 -21.27 -2.65 -8.87
CA VAL A 378 -21.72 -1.54 -9.74
C VAL A 378 -20.57 -0.69 -10.26
N LEU A 379 -19.44 -0.74 -9.61
CA LEU A 379 -18.17 -0.14 -10.01
C LEU A 379 -17.83 -0.41 -11.48
N TYR A 380 -17.94 -1.67 -11.90
CA TYR A 380 -17.62 -2.09 -13.29
C TYR A 380 -18.72 -1.73 -14.28
N ARG A 381 -19.99 -1.71 -13.85
CA ARG A 381 -21.11 -1.29 -14.71
C ARG A 381 -21.04 0.20 -15.02
N ALA A 382 -20.64 1.01 -14.05
CA ALA A 382 -20.49 2.45 -14.25
C ALA A 382 -19.48 2.79 -15.35
N GLN A 383 -18.44 1.98 -15.53
CA GLN A 383 -17.44 2.19 -16.58
C GLN A 383 -18.01 2.01 -18.00
N GLN A 384 -19.07 1.22 -18.15
CA GLN A 384 -19.70 0.98 -19.46
C GLN A 384 -20.55 2.15 -19.93
N SER A 385 -20.97 3.03 -19.01
CA SER A 385 -21.75 4.23 -19.33
C SER A 385 -21.23 5.42 -18.51
N PRO A 386 -20.09 5.99 -18.91
CA PRO A 386 -19.50 7.12 -18.20
C PRO A 386 -20.50 8.28 -18.05
N GLU A 387 -20.36 9.02 -16.97
CA GLU A 387 -21.21 10.13 -16.52
C GLU A 387 -22.60 9.70 -15.98
N ALA A 388 -23.03 8.46 -16.19
CA ALA A 388 -24.26 7.97 -15.57
C ALA A 388 -24.01 7.51 -14.14
N VAL A 389 -24.96 7.82 -13.25
CA VAL A 389 -24.96 7.35 -11.85
C VAL A 389 -25.72 6.03 -11.75
N PHE A 390 -25.07 5.04 -11.20
CA PHE A 390 -25.66 3.72 -10.98
C PHE A 390 -25.78 3.44 -9.50
N ARG A 391 -26.88 2.84 -9.09
CA ARG A 391 -27.12 2.35 -7.75
C ARG A 391 -27.23 0.82 -7.76
N GLN A 392 -26.67 0.19 -6.74
CA GLN A 392 -26.77 -1.24 -6.49
C GLN A 392 -27.18 -1.50 -5.05
N ARG A 393 -28.10 -2.42 -4.84
CA ARG A 393 -28.45 -2.96 -3.53
C ARG A 393 -27.73 -4.29 -3.38
N ALA A 394 -26.68 -4.31 -2.59
CA ALA A 394 -25.71 -5.38 -2.48
C ALA A 394 -25.94 -6.22 -1.21
N LEU A 395 -26.11 -7.54 -1.33
CA LEU A 395 -26.18 -8.49 -0.23
C LEU A 395 -24.87 -9.26 -0.12
N PHE A 396 -24.16 -9.06 0.97
CA PHE A 396 -22.93 -9.77 1.27
C PHE A 396 -23.18 -11.16 1.90
N PRO A 397 -22.19 -12.07 1.86
CA PRO A 397 -22.30 -13.39 2.49
C PRO A 397 -22.57 -13.35 3.99
N SER A 398 -22.17 -12.28 4.66
CA SER A 398 -22.49 -12.02 6.09
C SER A 398 -23.97 -11.76 6.37
N GLY A 399 -24.81 -11.63 5.34
CA GLY A 399 -26.21 -11.23 5.46
C GLY A 399 -26.42 -9.71 5.54
N VAL A 400 -25.36 -8.93 5.64
CA VAL A 400 -25.42 -7.46 5.68
C VAL A 400 -25.71 -6.92 4.28
N ARG A 401 -26.56 -5.90 4.22
CA ARG A 401 -26.93 -5.20 2.99
C ARG A 401 -26.31 -3.82 2.95
N PHE A 402 -25.76 -3.50 1.77
CA PHE A 402 -25.20 -2.19 1.47
C PHE A 402 -25.86 -1.59 0.24
N VAL A 403 -25.81 -0.28 0.14
CA VAL A 403 -26.13 0.47 -1.08
C VAL A 403 -24.84 1.07 -1.62
N PHE A 404 -24.51 0.72 -2.86
CA PHE A 404 -23.40 1.24 -3.61
C PHE A 404 -23.89 2.20 -4.67
N VAL A 405 -23.25 3.35 -4.78
CA VAL A 405 -23.56 4.37 -5.80
C VAL A 405 -22.26 4.69 -6.54
N ALA A 406 -22.21 4.42 -7.85
CA ALA A 406 -21.01 4.56 -8.63
C ALA A 406 -21.25 5.43 -9.86
N ARG A 407 -20.22 6.20 -10.24
CA ARG A 407 -20.16 6.99 -11.45
C ARG A 407 -18.76 6.94 -12.03
N ALA A 408 -18.63 6.63 -13.32
CA ALA A 408 -17.38 6.75 -14.02
C ALA A 408 -17.27 8.13 -14.71
N ARG A 409 -16.10 8.72 -14.66
CA ARG A 409 -15.81 10.01 -15.29
C ARG A 409 -14.51 9.97 -16.05
N HIS A 410 -14.42 10.82 -17.06
CA HIS A 410 -13.19 11.01 -17.80
C HIS A 410 -12.12 11.67 -16.91
N SER A 411 -10.90 11.15 -16.97
CA SER A 411 -9.74 11.69 -16.24
C SER A 411 -8.68 12.18 -17.25
N GLY A 412 -8.13 13.34 -16.99
CA GLY A 412 -7.08 13.95 -17.79
C GLY A 412 -7.59 14.78 -18.96
N PRO A 413 -6.67 15.36 -19.75
CA PRO A 413 -7.03 16.24 -20.86
C PRO A 413 -7.69 15.45 -22.00
N SER A 414 -8.84 15.93 -22.46
CA SER A 414 -9.55 15.39 -23.62
C SER A 414 -9.06 16.05 -24.93
N GLY A 415 -9.09 15.29 -26.03
CA GLY A 415 -8.73 15.77 -27.33
C GLY A 415 -8.69 14.65 -28.36
N PHE A 416 -8.81 15.04 -29.66
CA PHE A 416 -8.70 14.08 -30.75
C PHE A 416 -7.31 13.42 -30.75
N GLY A 417 -7.26 12.10 -30.89
CA GLY A 417 -6.01 11.32 -30.88
C GLY A 417 -5.39 11.07 -29.51
N ARG A 418 -6.00 11.51 -28.40
CA ARG A 418 -5.57 11.19 -27.03
C ARG A 418 -6.42 10.05 -26.46
N PRO A 419 -5.81 9.02 -25.85
CA PRO A 419 -6.56 7.97 -25.15
C PRO A 419 -7.42 8.59 -24.05
N ARG A 420 -8.67 8.12 -23.93
CA ARG A 420 -9.54 8.51 -22.83
C ARG A 420 -9.31 7.55 -21.66
N HIS A 421 -8.97 8.09 -20.52
CA HIS A 421 -8.87 7.35 -19.26
C HIS A 421 -10.11 7.64 -18.42
N TYR A 422 -10.66 6.59 -17.83
CA TYR A 422 -11.82 6.71 -16.96
C TYR A 422 -11.46 6.29 -15.56
N LEU A 423 -11.93 7.03 -14.57
CA LEU A 423 -11.92 6.69 -13.17
C LEU A 423 -13.35 6.50 -12.70
N THR A 424 -13.57 5.52 -11.88
CA THR A 424 -14.88 5.26 -11.27
C THR A 424 -14.81 5.63 -9.80
N ASP A 425 -15.67 6.55 -9.41
CA ASP A 425 -15.93 6.91 -8.02
C ASP A 425 -17.13 6.09 -7.52
N MET A 426 -17.00 5.44 -6.36
CA MET A 426 -18.07 4.67 -5.74
C MET A 426 -18.19 5.03 -4.27
N VAL A 427 -19.35 5.52 -3.88
CA VAL A 427 -19.74 5.72 -2.48
C VAL A 427 -20.48 4.51 -1.99
N THR A 428 -20.22 4.11 -0.77
CA THR A 428 -20.86 2.96 -0.12
C THR A 428 -21.47 3.39 1.21
N MET A 429 -22.60 2.80 1.55
CA MET A 429 -23.31 3.01 2.82
C MET A 429 -24.08 1.76 3.21
N THR A 430 -24.47 1.61 4.46
CA THR A 430 -25.40 0.55 4.84
C THR A 430 -26.77 0.78 4.18
N GLU A 431 -27.56 -0.26 4.00
CA GLU A 431 -28.92 -0.09 3.50
C GLU A 431 -29.76 0.80 4.44
N GLU A 432 -29.53 0.70 5.75
CA GLU A 432 -30.19 1.52 6.77
C GLU A 432 -29.84 3.00 6.61
N ASP A 433 -28.55 3.34 6.49
CA ASP A 433 -28.08 4.70 6.25
C ASP A 433 -28.61 5.29 4.95
N SER A 434 -28.81 4.44 3.93
CA SER A 434 -29.27 4.91 2.61
C SER A 434 -30.65 5.56 2.65
N TYR A 435 -31.49 5.25 3.65
CA TYR A 435 -32.82 5.85 3.79
C TYR A 435 -32.78 7.35 4.13
N TYR A 436 -31.68 7.84 4.66
CA TYR A 436 -31.46 9.28 4.86
C TYR A 436 -31.05 10.00 3.57
N THR A 437 -30.72 9.27 2.52
CA THR A 437 -30.16 9.80 1.27
C THR A 437 -31.17 9.79 0.12
N VAL A 438 -30.82 10.42 -1.01
CA VAL A 438 -31.60 10.29 -2.27
C VAL A 438 -31.42 8.91 -2.89
N TYR A 439 -30.45 8.12 -2.44
CA TYR A 439 -30.11 6.80 -2.95
C TYR A 439 -30.86 5.65 -2.28
N ALA A 440 -31.83 5.95 -1.44
CA ALA A 440 -32.67 4.93 -0.81
C ALA A 440 -33.25 3.98 -1.88
N PRO A 441 -33.07 2.66 -1.74
CA PRO A 441 -33.61 1.71 -2.70
C PRO A 441 -35.13 1.59 -2.52
N ASP A 442 -35.83 1.36 -3.62
CA ASP A 442 -37.22 0.86 -3.54
C ASP A 442 -37.18 -0.50 -2.80
N PRO A 443 -38.05 -0.75 -1.81
CA PRO A 443 -38.13 -2.04 -1.17
C PRO A 443 -38.30 -3.24 -2.13
N ALA A 444 -38.96 -3.02 -3.25
CA ALA A 444 -39.11 -4.02 -4.33
C ALA A 444 -37.92 -4.13 -5.28
N ALA A 445 -36.90 -3.25 -5.16
CA ALA A 445 -35.74 -3.31 -6.01
C ALA A 445 -34.94 -4.59 -5.81
N LEU A 446 -34.38 -5.09 -6.92
CA LEU A 446 -33.53 -6.28 -6.90
C LEU A 446 -32.39 -6.12 -5.89
N VAL A 447 -32.18 -7.16 -5.10
CA VAL A 447 -31.03 -7.32 -4.22
C VAL A 447 -30.04 -8.22 -4.94
N GLU A 448 -28.85 -7.71 -5.23
CA GLU A 448 -27.82 -8.46 -5.92
C GLU A 448 -26.89 -9.11 -4.89
N GLU A 449 -26.70 -10.41 -5.01
CA GLU A 449 -25.78 -11.17 -4.16
C GLU A 449 -24.34 -10.94 -4.63
N VAL A 450 -23.56 -10.23 -3.83
CA VAL A 450 -22.16 -9.90 -4.12
C VAL A 450 -21.23 -10.44 -3.04
N GLY A 451 -19.92 -10.45 -3.32
CA GLY A 451 -18.89 -10.72 -2.34
C GLY A 451 -17.89 -9.58 -2.24
N PRO A 452 -16.91 -9.65 -1.34
CA PRO A 452 -15.79 -8.71 -1.32
C PRO A 452 -14.87 -8.91 -2.53
N SER A 453 -14.44 -10.14 -2.76
CA SER A 453 -13.68 -10.60 -3.94
C SER A 453 -14.03 -12.08 -4.20
N CYS A 454 -13.66 -12.62 -5.36
CA CYS A 454 -13.92 -14.05 -5.65
C CYS A 454 -13.22 -14.98 -4.67
N ARG A 455 -12.00 -14.69 -4.29
CA ARG A 455 -11.19 -15.52 -3.37
C ARG A 455 -11.76 -15.57 -1.94
N LEU A 456 -12.33 -14.47 -1.47
CA LEU A 456 -12.88 -14.35 -0.13
C LEU A 456 -14.40 -14.65 -0.07
N CYS A 457 -15.03 -14.91 -1.20
CA CYS A 457 -16.46 -15.15 -1.28
C CYS A 457 -16.78 -16.64 -1.10
N PRO A 458 -17.54 -17.05 -0.08
CA PRO A 458 -17.87 -18.45 0.18
C PRO A 458 -18.98 -19.02 -0.73
N ARG A 459 -19.57 -18.21 -1.64
CA ARG A 459 -20.62 -18.69 -2.53
C ARG A 459 -20.04 -19.63 -3.60
N HIS A 460 -20.44 -20.89 -3.63
CA HIS A 460 -19.94 -21.86 -4.60
C HIS A 460 -20.60 -21.73 -5.98
N ASN A 461 -21.88 -21.37 -6.05
CA ASN A 461 -22.68 -21.34 -7.28
C ASN A 461 -22.77 -19.91 -7.85
N CYS A 462 -21.62 -19.27 -8.13
CA CYS A 462 -21.59 -17.96 -8.75
C CYS A 462 -21.14 -18.07 -10.20
N GLU A 463 -22.04 -17.76 -11.15
CA GLU A 463 -21.74 -17.79 -12.61
C GLU A 463 -20.68 -16.77 -13.04
N HIS A 464 -20.43 -15.75 -12.19
CA HIS A 464 -19.47 -14.68 -12.45
C HIS A 464 -18.14 -14.86 -11.69
N ARG A 465 -17.92 -16.04 -11.11
CA ARG A 465 -16.67 -16.31 -10.36
C ARG A 465 -15.47 -16.28 -11.32
N ALA A 466 -14.49 -15.45 -11.00
CA ALA A 466 -13.26 -15.31 -11.77
C ALA A 466 -12.07 -16.07 -11.14
N ASP A 467 -12.09 -16.27 -9.80
CA ASP A 467 -11.04 -16.95 -9.06
C ASP A 467 -11.63 -18.00 -8.13
N ASP A 468 -10.90 -19.09 -7.90
CA ASP A 468 -11.28 -20.10 -6.91
C ASP A 468 -11.27 -19.54 -5.49
N PRO A 469 -12.18 -19.99 -4.60
CA PRO A 469 -12.19 -19.58 -3.20
C PRO A 469 -10.95 -20.10 -2.47
N LEU A 470 -10.44 -19.32 -1.51
CA LEU A 470 -9.30 -19.71 -0.67
C LEU A 470 -9.64 -20.90 0.26
N ALA A 471 -10.92 -21.12 0.56
CA ALA A 471 -11.43 -22.25 1.31
C ALA A 471 -12.39 -23.02 0.41
N GLY A 472 -11.94 -24.18 -0.07
CA GLY A 472 -12.76 -25.17 -0.77
C GLY A 472 -13.37 -26.17 0.20
#